data_271eb14b4a1e7194306f3dd5ee80a447
#
_entry.id   271eb14b4a1e7194306f3dd5ee80a447
#
_cell.length_a   1.000
_cell.length_b   1.000
_cell.length_c   1.000
_cell.angle_alpha   90.00
_cell.angle_beta   90.00
_cell.angle_gamma   90.00
#
_symmetry.space_group_name_H-M   'P 1'
#
loop_
_entity.id
_entity.type
_entity.pdbx_description
1 polymer ?
#
loop_
_entity_poly.entity_id
_entity_poly.type
_entity_poly.pdbx_seq_one_letter_code
_entity_poly.pdbx_strand_id
1 'polypeptide(L)'
;MKFLASQIAELLSGKIEGNPNVEVCNVAKIEEGAPGMLSFLANPKYTQYIYETKSSVVIVNDDFEPKAPVAATLIRVPDAYASFAKLLAIYDQLSQNKSGVSSLAFVSSSAKCGENIYLGEFAFVGENVTIGNNVKIYPQVYVGDNSVIGDGTTLYPGVKLYRNTVIGKNCTLHAGVVLGADGFGFAPQADGHYDKIPQVGNVVVDDNVEIGANTTIDRATMGSTHIHKGVKLDNLIMVAHNVEIGENTAMAAMTGVSGSTHIGKNCIVGGQVGFAGHLHIADRTSFGAQSGVMGDIKEPGLSFMGTPAIPYRQFLHSSVRFKQLENIAKSVDAIEKKLNQSDDKQ
;
A
#
# COMPACT_ATOMS: atom_id res chain seq x y z
N MET A 1 17.64 -1.00 22.13
CA MET A 1 18.95 -1.53 21.67
C MET A 1 19.93 -0.37 21.58
N LYS A 2 21.23 -0.65 21.76
CA LYS A 2 22.26 0.36 21.58
C LYS A 2 23.18 -0.09 20.47
N PHE A 3 23.54 0.81 19.57
CA PHE A 3 24.47 0.58 18.47
C PHE A 3 25.56 1.65 18.51
N LEU A 4 26.77 1.27 18.13
CA LEU A 4 27.85 2.24 17.89
C LEU A 4 27.72 2.84 16.48
N ALA A 5 28.16 4.08 16.28
CA ALA A 5 28.20 4.71 14.97
C ALA A 5 28.97 3.85 13.94
N SER A 6 30.04 3.18 14.38
CA SER A 6 30.80 2.23 13.55
C SER A 6 29.96 1.05 13.06
N GLN A 7 29.14 0.47 13.90
CA GLN A 7 28.27 -0.65 13.53
C GLN A 7 27.19 -0.21 12.53
N ILE A 8 26.61 0.98 12.74
CA ILE A 8 25.63 1.55 11.79
C ILE A 8 26.27 1.83 10.44
N ALA A 9 27.46 2.41 10.43
CA ALA A 9 28.18 2.68 9.19
C ALA A 9 28.52 1.38 8.43
N GLU A 10 28.94 0.33 9.12
CA GLU A 10 29.18 -0.98 8.50
C GLU A 10 27.90 -1.57 7.89
N LEU A 11 26.76 -1.56 8.61
CA LEU A 11 25.47 -2.02 8.11
C LEU A 11 25.00 -1.28 6.84
N LEU A 12 25.35 0.00 6.73
CA LEU A 12 24.98 0.87 5.61
C LEU A 12 26.06 0.95 4.53
N SER A 13 27.21 0.30 4.73
CA SER A 13 28.42 0.44 3.90
C SER A 13 28.84 1.91 3.75
N GLY A 14 28.66 2.71 4.80
CA GLY A 14 28.94 4.14 4.85
C GLY A 14 30.31 4.46 5.44
N LYS A 15 30.76 5.71 5.23
CA LYS A 15 32.01 6.25 5.77
C LYS A 15 31.71 7.15 6.97
N ILE A 16 32.50 7.00 8.05
CA ILE A 16 32.36 7.83 9.26
C ILE A 16 33.25 9.07 9.16
N GLU A 17 32.66 10.21 9.50
CA GLU A 17 33.35 11.46 9.77
C GLU A 17 33.00 11.92 11.20
N GLY A 18 33.96 11.82 12.13
CA GLY A 18 33.78 12.10 13.54
C GLY A 18 34.12 10.89 14.43
N ASN A 19 33.40 10.74 15.55
CA ASN A 19 33.70 9.72 16.55
C ASN A 19 32.98 8.38 16.26
N PRO A 20 33.70 7.28 15.91
CA PRO A 20 33.10 5.98 15.58
C PRO A 20 32.47 5.27 16.80
N ASN A 21 32.81 5.67 18.01
CA ASN A 21 32.38 5.02 19.25
C ASN A 21 31.16 5.70 19.89
N VAL A 22 30.51 6.62 19.20
CA VAL A 22 29.28 7.25 19.70
C VAL A 22 28.16 6.22 19.75
N GLU A 23 27.53 6.10 20.94
CA GLU A 23 26.36 5.25 21.13
C GLU A 23 25.08 5.93 20.61
N VAL A 24 24.27 5.14 19.90
CA VAL A 24 22.94 5.50 19.44
C VAL A 24 21.93 4.52 20.01
N CYS A 25 20.85 5.01 20.60
CA CYS A 25 19.81 4.18 21.20
C CYS A 25 18.42 4.42 20.61
N ASN A 26 18.24 5.51 19.84
CA ASN A 26 16.95 5.87 19.23
C ASN A 26 17.16 6.66 17.95
N VAL A 27 16.06 6.91 17.21
CA VAL A 27 16.02 7.74 16.01
C VAL A 27 15.16 8.97 16.26
N ALA A 28 15.48 10.10 15.60
CA ALA A 28 14.69 11.32 15.66
C ALA A 28 14.70 12.06 14.33
N LYS A 29 13.73 12.94 14.13
CA LYS A 29 13.83 13.96 13.08
C LYS A 29 15.02 14.86 13.39
N ILE A 30 15.66 15.40 12.34
CA ILE A 30 16.87 16.19 12.50
C ILE A 30 16.66 17.44 13.37
N GLU A 31 15.49 18.07 13.31
CA GLU A 31 15.09 19.21 14.10
C GLU A 31 14.77 18.89 15.57
N GLU A 32 14.47 17.62 15.87
CA GLU A 32 14.10 17.14 17.20
C GLU A 32 15.23 16.29 17.86
N GLY A 33 16.42 16.27 17.25
CA GLY A 33 17.54 15.45 17.68
C GLY A 33 18.01 15.73 19.11
N ALA A 34 18.36 14.68 19.84
CA ALA A 34 18.90 14.72 21.20
C ALA A 34 20.13 13.80 21.34
N PRO A 35 20.94 13.94 22.40
CA PRO A 35 22.07 13.05 22.66
C PRO A 35 21.65 11.58 22.68
N GLY A 36 22.42 10.71 22.02
CA GLY A 36 22.11 9.29 21.86
C GLY A 36 21.11 8.98 20.74
N MET A 37 20.71 9.98 19.94
CA MET A 37 19.82 9.78 18.81
C MET A 37 20.57 9.83 17.47
N LEU A 38 19.99 9.11 16.49
CA LEU A 38 20.39 9.15 15.09
C LEU A 38 19.33 9.89 14.29
N SER A 39 19.78 10.79 13.43
CA SER A 39 18.96 11.48 12.45
C SER A 39 19.51 11.28 11.03
N PHE A 40 18.79 11.76 10.02
CA PHE A 40 19.28 11.76 8.64
C PHE A 40 18.95 13.06 7.94
N LEU A 41 19.76 13.43 6.94
CA LEU A 41 19.58 14.60 6.07
C LEU A 41 19.66 14.12 4.62
N ALA A 42 18.51 14.01 3.94
CA ALA A 42 18.43 13.69 2.52
C ALA A 42 17.85 14.88 1.72
N ASN A 43 16.96 15.67 2.31
CA ASN A 43 16.31 16.77 1.62
C ASN A 43 17.02 18.11 1.94
N PRO A 44 17.51 18.84 0.93
CA PRO A 44 18.21 20.12 1.11
C PRO A 44 17.44 21.19 1.89
N LYS A 45 16.11 21.12 1.92
CA LYS A 45 15.27 22.05 2.71
C LYS A 45 15.54 21.98 4.21
N TYR A 46 16.08 20.87 4.71
CA TYR A 46 16.37 20.64 6.12
C TYR A 46 17.83 20.85 6.47
N THR A 47 18.67 21.32 5.52
CA THR A 47 20.12 21.49 5.73
C THR A 47 20.46 22.41 6.91
N GLN A 48 19.66 23.42 7.18
CA GLN A 48 19.88 24.33 8.32
C GLN A 48 19.92 23.59 9.67
N TYR A 49 19.12 22.55 9.83
CA TYR A 49 19.00 21.82 11.10
C TYR A 49 20.23 20.96 11.43
N ILE A 50 21.12 20.65 10.47
CA ILE A 50 22.32 19.86 10.75
C ILE A 50 23.29 20.61 11.66
N TYR A 51 23.23 21.95 11.67
CA TYR A 51 24.07 22.81 12.50
C TYR A 51 23.48 23.04 13.91
N GLU A 52 22.19 22.76 14.08
CA GLU A 52 21.44 23.02 15.32
C GLU A 52 21.08 21.71 16.05
N THR A 53 21.05 20.60 15.33
CA THR A 53 20.65 19.31 15.91
C THR A 53 21.55 18.89 17.04
N LYS A 54 20.95 18.27 18.07
CA LYS A 54 21.66 17.63 19.18
C LYS A 54 21.79 16.12 18.97
N SER A 55 21.39 15.59 17.80
CA SER A 55 21.61 14.19 17.46
C SER A 55 23.08 13.83 17.52
N SER A 56 23.39 12.69 18.10
CA SER A 56 24.77 12.23 18.21
C SER A 56 25.34 11.77 16.87
N VAL A 57 24.49 11.25 15.97
CA VAL A 57 24.86 10.77 14.65
C VAL A 57 23.87 11.28 13.61
N VAL A 58 24.36 11.70 12.43
CA VAL A 58 23.50 12.08 11.28
C VAL A 58 23.96 11.34 10.02
N ILE A 59 23.04 10.65 9.35
CA ILE A 59 23.29 10.05 8.04
C ILE A 59 23.13 11.14 6.98
N VAL A 60 24.11 11.30 6.12
CA VAL A 60 24.12 12.30 5.02
C VAL A 60 24.55 11.64 3.70
N ASN A 61 24.21 12.27 2.59
CA ASN A 61 24.73 11.86 1.27
C ASN A 61 26.25 12.08 1.17
N ASP A 62 26.93 11.28 0.35
CA ASP A 62 28.37 11.39 0.12
C ASP A 62 28.79 12.78 -0.41
N ASP A 63 27.93 13.43 -1.19
CA ASP A 63 28.12 14.76 -1.78
C ASP A 63 27.77 15.92 -0.86
N PHE A 64 27.33 15.66 0.37
CA PHE A 64 27.01 16.72 1.32
C PHE A 64 28.26 17.47 1.77
N GLU A 65 28.31 18.76 1.49
CA GLU A 65 29.39 19.67 1.93
C GLU A 65 28.86 20.64 3.01
N PRO A 66 29.32 20.51 4.27
CA PRO A 66 28.89 21.40 5.34
C PRO A 66 29.48 22.81 5.15
N LYS A 67 28.63 23.81 5.29
CA LYS A 67 29.04 25.25 5.22
C LYS A 67 29.54 25.81 6.55
N ALA A 68 29.36 25.06 7.63
CA ALA A 68 29.80 25.38 8.99
C ALA A 68 30.16 24.09 9.76
N PRO A 69 30.86 24.19 10.88
CA PRO A 69 31.16 23.02 11.70
C PRO A 69 29.89 22.28 12.14
N VAL A 70 29.91 20.94 12.01
CA VAL A 70 28.83 20.06 12.46
C VAL A 70 29.28 19.34 13.75
N ALA A 71 28.47 19.42 14.80
CA ALA A 71 28.79 18.80 16.09
C ALA A 71 28.56 17.28 16.11
N ALA A 72 27.61 16.79 15.31
CA ALA A 72 27.27 15.37 15.20
C ALA A 72 28.34 14.57 14.45
N THR A 73 28.48 13.29 14.78
CA THR A 73 29.21 12.35 13.92
C THR A 73 28.40 12.10 12.64
N LEU A 74 29.04 12.24 11.47
CA LEU A 74 28.38 12.00 10.20
C LEU A 74 28.66 10.57 9.69
N ILE A 75 27.64 9.94 9.12
CA ILE A 75 27.77 8.70 8.34
C ILE A 75 27.42 9.06 6.90
N ARG A 76 28.42 9.05 6.05
CA ARG A 76 28.27 9.36 4.61
C ARG A 76 27.89 8.11 3.84
N VAL A 77 26.86 8.22 3.02
CA VAL A 77 26.31 7.13 2.20
C VAL A 77 25.90 7.66 0.83
N PRO A 78 25.83 6.81 -0.22
CA PRO A 78 25.40 7.24 -1.56
C PRO A 78 23.98 7.83 -1.58
N ASP A 79 23.06 7.29 -0.76
CA ASP A 79 21.68 7.75 -0.62
C ASP A 79 21.25 7.67 0.86
N ALA A 80 21.17 8.82 1.52
CA ALA A 80 20.80 8.92 2.92
C ALA A 80 19.36 8.49 3.21
N TYR A 81 18.43 8.71 2.28
CA TYR A 81 17.04 8.33 2.45
C TYR A 81 16.87 6.80 2.38
N ALA A 82 17.42 6.18 1.34
CA ALA A 82 17.37 4.72 1.17
C ALA A 82 18.13 4.00 2.31
N SER A 83 19.28 4.54 2.74
CA SER A 83 20.07 4.00 3.85
C SER A 83 19.34 4.09 5.18
N PHE A 84 18.65 5.20 5.45
CA PHE A 84 17.82 5.35 6.65
C PHE A 84 16.63 4.38 6.64
N ALA A 85 15.95 4.23 5.50
CA ALA A 85 14.87 3.26 5.34
C ALA A 85 15.35 1.83 5.61
N LYS A 86 16.54 1.45 5.09
CA LYS A 86 17.18 0.15 5.37
C LYS A 86 17.45 -0.04 6.86
N LEU A 87 17.95 0.99 7.55
CA LEU A 87 18.22 0.93 8.99
C LEU A 87 16.93 0.75 9.81
N LEU A 88 15.86 1.46 9.43
CA LEU A 88 14.54 1.30 10.07
C LEU A 88 14.00 -0.12 9.88
N ALA A 89 14.16 -0.70 8.70
CA ALA A 89 13.75 -2.08 8.44
C ALA A 89 14.52 -3.09 9.31
N ILE A 90 15.83 -2.91 9.46
CA ILE A 90 16.65 -3.74 10.35
C ILE A 90 16.22 -3.58 11.82
N TYR A 91 15.98 -2.34 12.26
CA TYR A 91 15.51 -2.05 13.61
C TYR A 91 14.15 -2.71 13.89
N ASP A 92 13.23 -2.62 12.95
CA ASP A 92 11.90 -3.25 13.04
C ASP A 92 12.02 -4.77 13.16
N GLN A 93 12.81 -5.41 12.30
CA GLN A 93 13.07 -6.85 12.36
C GLN A 93 13.64 -7.29 13.70
N LEU A 94 14.59 -6.53 14.27
CA LEU A 94 15.19 -6.83 15.58
C LEU A 94 14.22 -6.60 16.73
N SER A 95 13.35 -5.61 16.63
CA SER A 95 12.37 -5.27 17.67
C SER A 95 11.17 -6.22 17.69
N GLN A 96 10.80 -6.77 16.53
CA GLN A 96 9.65 -7.67 16.36
C GLN A 96 10.04 -9.15 16.24
N ASN A 97 11.22 -9.54 16.71
CA ASN A 97 11.70 -10.92 16.60
C ASN A 97 10.95 -11.87 17.57
N LYS A 98 9.64 -12.04 17.32
CA LYS A 98 8.81 -13.01 18.06
C LYS A 98 8.95 -14.39 17.42
N SER A 99 9.03 -15.42 18.27
CA SER A 99 9.03 -16.83 17.87
C SER A 99 8.29 -17.67 18.91
N GLY A 100 7.89 -18.86 18.52
CA GLY A 100 7.19 -19.81 19.38
C GLY A 100 5.68 -19.81 19.19
N VAL A 101 5.03 -20.82 19.75
CA VAL A 101 3.57 -21.05 19.64
C VAL A 101 2.95 -20.83 21.01
N SER A 102 2.00 -19.92 21.10
CA SER A 102 1.24 -19.69 22.35
C SER A 102 0.42 -20.93 22.71
N SER A 103 0.36 -21.29 23.97
CA SER A 103 -0.51 -22.36 24.47
C SER A 103 -2.00 -22.08 24.31
N LEU A 104 -2.36 -20.82 24.02
CA LEU A 104 -3.74 -20.39 23.73
C LEU A 104 -4.05 -20.36 22.22
N ALA A 105 -3.10 -20.71 21.36
CA ALA A 105 -3.35 -20.87 19.93
C ALA A 105 -3.91 -22.26 19.63
N PHE A 106 -4.82 -22.36 18.66
CA PHE A 106 -5.29 -23.63 18.14
C PHE A 106 -4.63 -23.91 16.79
N VAL A 107 -4.06 -25.12 16.66
CA VAL A 107 -3.47 -25.61 15.40
C VAL A 107 -4.03 -27.00 15.14
N SER A 108 -4.69 -27.17 13.99
CA SER A 108 -5.18 -28.48 13.58
C SER A 108 -4.02 -29.50 13.48
N SER A 109 -4.27 -30.73 13.86
CA SER A 109 -3.29 -31.82 13.77
C SER A 109 -2.89 -32.16 12.33
N SER A 110 -3.70 -31.76 11.34
CA SER A 110 -3.40 -31.93 9.91
C SER A 110 -2.60 -30.75 9.31
N ALA A 111 -2.43 -29.66 10.05
CA ALA A 111 -1.67 -28.49 9.59
C ALA A 111 -0.15 -28.82 9.57
N LYS A 112 0.53 -28.28 8.57
CA LYS A 112 1.99 -28.39 8.42
C LYS A 112 2.62 -27.02 8.66
N CYS A 113 3.48 -26.95 9.67
CA CYS A 113 4.17 -25.71 10.04
C CYS A 113 5.66 -25.84 9.77
N GLY A 114 6.24 -24.80 9.15
CA GLY A 114 7.68 -24.69 8.95
C GLY A 114 8.43 -24.31 10.23
N GLU A 115 9.69 -23.97 10.07
CA GLU A 115 10.58 -23.60 11.16
C GLU A 115 10.44 -22.12 11.56
N ASN A 116 10.80 -21.82 12.84
CA ASN A 116 10.87 -20.45 13.39
C ASN A 116 9.59 -19.64 13.20
N ILE A 117 8.42 -20.27 13.40
CA ILE A 117 7.11 -19.59 13.32
C ILE A 117 6.78 -18.90 14.66
N TYR A 118 5.93 -17.87 14.57
CA TYR A 118 5.25 -17.28 15.71
C TYR A 118 3.73 -17.44 15.56
N LEU A 119 3.09 -18.04 16.56
CA LEU A 119 1.63 -18.08 16.67
C LEU A 119 1.21 -17.44 17.99
N GLY A 120 0.56 -16.28 17.89
CA GLY A 120 0.06 -15.51 19.03
C GLY A 120 -1.19 -16.12 19.67
N GLU A 121 -1.63 -15.52 20.76
CA GLU A 121 -2.79 -15.93 21.54
C GLU A 121 -4.07 -15.90 20.69
N PHE A 122 -4.91 -16.93 20.82
CA PHE A 122 -6.17 -17.09 20.11
C PHE A 122 -6.04 -17.11 18.57
N ALA A 123 -4.85 -17.33 18.04
CA ALA A 123 -4.69 -17.67 16.63
C ALA A 123 -5.31 -19.03 16.35
N PHE A 124 -6.04 -19.15 15.25
CA PHE A 124 -6.67 -20.40 14.80
C PHE A 124 -6.09 -20.81 13.45
N VAL A 125 -5.58 -22.04 13.37
CA VAL A 125 -5.06 -22.64 12.13
C VAL A 125 -5.88 -23.88 11.83
N GLY A 126 -6.62 -23.86 10.71
CA GLY A 126 -7.55 -24.88 10.28
C GLY A 126 -6.90 -26.13 9.71
N GLU A 127 -7.73 -26.99 9.14
CA GLU A 127 -7.30 -28.29 8.60
C GLU A 127 -6.49 -28.15 7.30
N ASN A 128 -5.48 -29.00 7.14
CA ASN A 128 -4.61 -29.08 5.95
C ASN A 128 -3.93 -27.75 5.57
N VAL A 129 -3.82 -26.79 6.50
CA VAL A 129 -3.09 -25.53 6.29
C VAL A 129 -1.60 -25.84 6.18
N THR A 130 -0.93 -25.15 5.24
CA THR A 130 0.54 -25.20 5.11
C THR A 130 1.11 -23.82 5.42
N ILE A 131 1.99 -23.74 6.41
CA ILE A 131 2.69 -22.54 6.85
C ILE A 131 4.18 -22.70 6.59
N GLY A 132 4.78 -21.76 5.87
CA GLY A 132 6.22 -21.73 5.57
C GLY A 132 7.09 -21.39 6.79
N ASN A 133 8.38 -21.18 6.52
CA ASN A 133 9.36 -20.82 7.54
C ASN A 133 9.31 -19.33 7.89
N ASN A 134 9.69 -18.96 9.12
CA ASN A 134 9.76 -17.57 9.61
C ASN A 134 8.43 -16.80 9.50
N VAL A 135 7.30 -17.48 9.44
CA VAL A 135 5.96 -16.87 9.38
C VAL A 135 5.55 -16.36 10.76
N LYS A 136 4.97 -15.17 10.81
CA LYS A 136 4.47 -14.56 12.03
C LYS A 136 2.96 -14.39 11.96
N ILE A 137 2.25 -15.08 12.82
CA ILE A 137 0.79 -15.04 12.96
C ILE A 137 0.47 -14.44 14.32
N TYR A 138 0.02 -13.21 14.31
CA TYR A 138 -0.27 -12.44 15.53
C TYR A 138 -1.60 -12.88 16.17
N PRO A 139 -1.92 -12.38 17.38
CA PRO A 139 -3.12 -12.78 18.09
C PRO A 139 -4.42 -12.61 17.29
N GLN A 140 -5.39 -13.51 17.52
CA GLN A 140 -6.73 -13.50 16.92
C GLN A 140 -6.78 -13.62 15.39
N VAL A 141 -5.70 -14.03 14.74
CA VAL A 141 -5.70 -14.38 13.30
C VAL A 141 -6.45 -15.68 13.11
N TYR A 142 -7.28 -15.72 12.07
CA TYR A 142 -7.98 -16.94 11.64
C TYR A 142 -7.43 -17.38 10.27
N VAL A 143 -6.95 -18.60 10.18
CA VAL A 143 -6.49 -19.24 8.93
C VAL A 143 -7.41 -20.41 8.63
N GLY A 144 -8.26 -20.25 7.62
CA GLY A 144 -9.23 -21.26 7.18
C GLY A 144 -8.56 -22.45 6.47
N ASP A 145 -9.31 -23.54 6.39
CA ASP A 145 -8.84 -24.84 5.89
C ASP A 145 -8.22 -24.76 4.49
N ASN A 146 -7.25 -25.63 4.24
CA ASN A 146 -6.53 -25.79 2.97
C ASN A 146 -5.81 -24.52 2.51
N SER A 147 -5.58 -23.53 3.38
CA SER A 147 -4.84 -22.32 3.04
C SER A 147 -3.34 -22.55 3.05
N VAL A 148 -2.62 -21.76 2.27
CA VAL A 148 -1.16 -21.80 2.17
C VAL A 148 -0.58 -20.44 2.50
N ILE A 149 0.46 -20.38 3.34
CA ILE A 149 1.16 -19.15 3.72
C ILE A 149 2.66 -19.36 3.46
N GLY A 150 3.23 -18.57 2.55
CA GLY A 150 4.63 -18.64 2.17
C GLY A 150 5.59 -18.09 3.24
N ASP A 151 6.87 -18.41 3.07
CA ASP A 151 7.94 -18.06 4.00
C ASP A 151 8.01 -16.56 4.28
N GLY A 152 8.35 -16.17 5.51
CA GLY A 152 8.59 -14.79 5.92
C GLY A 152 7.35 -13.90 5.98
N THR A 153 6.16 -14.43 5.73
CA THR A 153 4.91 -13.67 5.73
C THR A 153 4.47 -13.33 7.15
N THR A 154 3.95 -12.11 7.34
CA THR A 154 3.43 -11.60 8.61
C THR A 154 1.95 -11.29 8.50
N LEU A 155 1.15 -11.91 9.38
CA LEU A 155 -0.28 -11.66 9.55
C LEU A 155 -0.50 -10.94 10.87
N TYR A 156 -0.85 -9.66 10.82
CA TYR A 156 -1.08 -8.82 12.00
C TYR A 156 -2.41 -9.17 12.70
N PRO A 157 -2.64 -8.65 13.93
CA PRO A 157 -3.79 -9.07 14.74
C PRO A 157 -5.12 -8.97 14.01
N GLY A 158 -5.95 -10.00 14.16
CA GLY A 158 -7.30 -10.01 13.62
C GLY A 158 -7.44 -10.26 12.12
N VAL A 159 -6.37 -10.54 11.39
CA VAL A 159 -6.45 -10.98 9.97
C VAL A 159 -7.31 -12.24 9.85
N LYS A 160 -8.18 -12.29 8.84
CA LYS A 160 -9.07 -13.43 8.56
C LYS A 160 -8.80 -13.93 7.14
N LEU A 161 -8.32 -15.15 7.05
CA LEU A 161 -8.15 -15.88 5.80
C LEU A 161 -9.23 -16.95 5.71
N TYR A 162 -10.12 -16.83 4.76
CA TYR A 162 -11.09 -17.88 4.47
C TYR A 162 -10.41 -19.08 3.80
N ARG A 163 -11.11 -20.23 3.75
CA ARG A 163 -10.60 -21.47 3.18
C ARG A 163 -10.01 -21.30 1.77
N ASN A 164 -9.00 -22.10 1.46
CA ASN A 164 -8.31 -22.17 0.16
C ASN A 164 -7.56 -20.87 -0.22
N THR A 165 -7.34 -19.95 0.72
CA THR A 165 -6.55 -18.74 0.45
C THR A 165 -5.07 -19.10 0.30
N VAL A 166 -4.42 -18.57 -0.74
CA VAL A 166 -2.99 -18.79 -0.99
C VAL A 166 -2.27 -17.45 -0.85
N ILE A 167 -1.25 -17.42 0.00
CA ILE A 167 -0.39 -16.23 0.21
C ILE A 167 1.05 -16.63 -0.07
N GLY A 168 1.72 -15.86 -0.89
CA GLY A 168 3.13 -16.00 -1.24
C GLY A 168 4.08 -15.63 -0.10
N LYS A 169 5.34 -15.44 -0.44
CA LYS A 169 6.44 -15.17 0.49
C LYS A 169 6.57 -13.68 0.78
N ASN A 170 7.08 -13.37 1.99
CA ASN A 170 7.40 -12.00 2.43
C ASN A 170 6.23 -11.04 2.27
N CYS A 171 5.01 -11.50 2.48
CA CYS A 171 3.82 -10.66 2.47
C CYS A 171 3.57 -10.07 3.87
N THR A 172 2.95 -8.89 3.89
CA THR A 172 2.52 -8.24 5.12
C THR A 172 1.03 -7.92 5.03
N LEU A 173 0.23 -8.51 5.90
CA LEU A 173 -1.20 -8.22 6.00
C LEU A 173 -1.46 -7.52 7.33
N HIS A 174 -1.89 -6.27 7.26
CA HIS A 174 -2.15 -5.46 8.46
C HIS A 174 -3.45 -5.84 9.16
N ALA A 175 -3.64 -5.28 10.36
CA ALA A 175 -4.74 -5.67 11.25
C ALA A 175 -6.11 -5.57 10.58
N GLY A 176 -6.96 -6.59 10.81
CA GLY A 176 -8.33 -6.60 10.31
C GLY A 176 -8.50 -6.90 8.82
N VAL A 177 -7.45 -7.21 8.08
CA VAL A 177 -7.56 -7.65 6.67
C VAL A 177 -8.39 -8.91 6.59
N VAL A 178 -9.31 -8.97 5.60
CA VAL A 178 -10.16 -10.13 5.33
C VAL A 178 -9.95 -10.58 3.88
N LEU A 179 -9.49 -11.81 3.69
CA LEU A 179 -9.31 -12.42 2.37
C LEU A 179 -10.26 -13.61 2.20
N GLY A 180 -10.99 -13.61 1.07
CA GLY A 180 -11.77 -14.76 0.65
C GLY A 180 -13.19 -14.81 1.20
N ALA A 181 -13.74 -13.68 1.69
CA ALA A 181 -15.18 -13.54 1.87
C ALA A 181 -15.92 -13.72 0.55
N ASP A 182 -17.19 -14.10 0.59
CA ASP A 182 -17.98 -14.27 -0.64
C ASP A 182 -18.14 -12.95 -1.37
N GLY A 183 -17.91 -12.96 -2.67
CA GLY A 183 -18.21 -11.84 -3.56
C GLY A 183 -19.69 -11.47 -3.58
N PHE A 184 -20.00 -10.26 -4.01
CA PHE A 184 -21.37 -9.73 -4.13
C PHE A 184 -22.07 -10.34 -5.37
N GLY A 185 -22.42 -11.62 -5.25
CA GLY A 185 -23.08 -12.40 -6.30
C GLY A 185 -24.51 -12.73 -5.92
N PHE A 186 -25.48 -12.09 -6.61
CA PHE A 186 -26.91 -12.31 -6.40
C PHE A 186 -27.65 -12.30 -7.73
N ALA A 187 -28.59 -13.23 -7.91
CA ALA A 187 -29.47 -13.33 -9.05
C ALA A 187 -30.81 -12.67 -8.73
N PRO A 188 -31.21 -11.58 -9.43
CA PRO A 188 -32.52 -10.98 -9.22
C PRO A 188 -33.62 -11.92 -9.74
N GLN A 189 -34.70 -12.05 -8.96
CA GLN A 189 -35.86 -12.85 -9.28
C GLN A 189 -37.02 -11.95 -9.75
N ALA A 190 -38.02 -12.53 -10.42
CA ALA A 190 -39.16 -11.80 -10.98
C ALA A 190 -40.02 -11.06 -9.95
N ASP A 191 -40.04 -11.52 -8.71
CA ASP A 191 -40.76 -10.92 -7.58
C ASP A 191 -39.93 -9.87 -6.81
N GLY A 192 -38.70 -9.59 -7.26
CA GLY A 192 -37.81 -8.56 -6.70
C GLY A 192 -36.89 -9.01 -5.59
N HIS A 193 -36.93 -10.28 -5.16
CA HIS A 193 -35.92 -10.78 -4.25
C HIS A 193 -34.62 -11.21 -4.96
N TYR A 194 -33.55 -11.46 -4.19
CA TYR A 194 -32.24 -11.84 -4.69
C TYR A 194 -31.85 -13.20 -4.16
N ASP A 195 -31.56 -14.15 -5.06
CA ASP A 195 -30.98 -15.42 -4.71
C ASP A 195 -29.45 -15.33 -4.66
N LYS A 196 -28.84 -15.85 -3.60
CA LYS A 196 -27.38 -15.86 -3.47
C LYS A 196 -26.76 -16.84 -4.49
N ILE A 197 -25.75 -16.35 -5.22
CA ILE A 197 -24.89 -17.17 -6.05
C ILE A 197 -23.69 -17.64 -5.21
N PRO A 198 -23.51 -18.96 -4.96
CA PRO A 198 -22.38 -19.47 -4.20
C PRO A 198 -21.04 -19.08 -4.85
N GLN A 199 -20.09 -18.70 -4.02
CA GLN A 199 -18.74 -18.31 -4.43
C GLN A 199 -17.79 -19.46 -4.07
N VAL A 200 -17.30 -20.18 -5.09
CA VAL A 200 -16.53 -21.42 -4.91
C VAL A 200 -15.04 -21.28 -5.21
N GLY A 201 -14.63 -20.12 -5.75
CA GLY A 201 -13.24 -19.80 -5.99
C GLY A 201 -12.47 -19.42 -4.73
N ASN A 202 -11.29 -18.85 -4.90
CA ASN A 202 -10.41 -18.44 -3.80
C ASN A 202 -9.76 -17.06 -4.04
N VAL A 203 -8.84 -16.70 -3.15
CA VAL A 203 -7.94 -15.56 -3.28
C VAL A 203 -6.51 -16.06 -3.36
N VAL A 204 -5.75 -15.54 -4.30
CA VAL A 204 -4.31 -15.77 -4.45
C VAL A 204 -3.58 -14.44 -4.33
N VAL A 205 -2.58 -14.40 -3.46
CA VAL A 205 -1.68 -13.26 -3.24
C VAL A 205 -0.28 -13.74 -3.51
N ASP A 206 0.40 -13.14 -4.47
CA ASP A 206 1.79 -13.46 -4.80
C ASP A 206 2.79 -12.90 -3.78
N ASP A 207 4.10 -13.05 -4.05
CA ASP A 207 5.18 -12.64 -3.16
C ASP A 207 5.30 -11.12 -2.99
N ASN A 208 5.82 -10.67 -1.84
CA ASN A 208 6.16 -9.28 -1.52
C ASN A 208 4.98 -8.29 -1.59
N VAL A 209 3.77 -8.77 -1.38
CA VAL A 209 2.55 -7.96 -1.32
C VAL A 209 2.37 -7.38 0.09
N GLU A 210 1.91 -6.14 0.15
CA GLU A 210 1.51 -5.50 1.40
C GLU A 210 0.06 -5.04 1.32
N ILE A 211 -0.74 -5.39 2.33
CA ILE A 211 -2.18 -5.10 2.40
C ILE A 211 -2.48 -4.35 3.69
N GLY A 212 -2.94 -3.12 3.54
CA GLY A 212 -3.26 -2.21 4.65
C GLY A 212 -4.47 -2.63 5.48
N ALA A 213 -4.59 -2.03 6.64
CA ALA A 213 -5.58 -2.40 7.65
C ALA A 213 -7.02 -2.32 7.13
N ASN A 214 -7.84 -3.29 7.55
CA ASN A 214 -9.26 -3.40 7.20
C ASN A 214 -9.56 -3.44 5.68
N THR A 215 -8.60 -3.78 4.86
CA THR A 215 -8.81 -4.06 3.43
C THR A 215 -9.48 -5.41 3.27
N THR A 216 -10.46 -5.49 2.36
CA THR A 216 -11.22 -6.71 2.06
C THR A 216 -10.99 -7.12 0.61
N ILE A 217 -10.73 -8.42 0.39
CA ILE A 217 -10.57 -9.02 -0.94
C ILE A 217 -11.46 -10.23 -1.02
N ASP A 218 -12.49 -10.14 -1.87
CA ASP A 218 -13.47 -11.19 -2.05
C ASP A 218 -12.89 -12.35 -2.87
N ARG A 219 -13.37 -13.56 -2.58
CA ARG A 219 -13.05 -14.72 -3.41
C ARG A 219 -13.70 -14.62 -4.78
N ALA A 220 -13.11 -15.23 -5.76
CA ALA A 220 -13.73 -15.38 -7.06
C ALA A 220 -14.99 -16.24 -6.99
N THR A 221 -15.93 -16.01 -7.90
CA THR A 221 -17.07 -16.93 -8.11
C THR A 221 -16.56 -18.31 -8.52
N MET A 222 -15.62 -18.35 -9.48
CA MET A 222 -14.84 -19.49 -9.93
C MET A 222 -13.42 -19.04 -10.27
N GLY A 223 -12.42 -19.86 -10.07
CA GLY A 223 -11.02 -19.49 -10.23
C GLY A 223 -10.52 -18.67 -9.05
N SER A 224 -9.78 -17.60 -9.28
CA SER A 224 -9.13 -16.81 -8.23
C SER A 224 -9.32 -15.32 -8.45
N THR A 225 -9.50 -14.59 -7.36
CA THR A 225 -9.17 -13.16 -7.29
C THR A 225 -7.67 -13.07 -7.03
N HIS A 226 -6.91 -12.35 -7.84
CA HIS A 226 -5.45 -12.45 -7.87
C HIS A 226 -4.77 -11.10 -7.63
N ILE A 227 -3.92 -11.05 -6.61
CA ILE A 227 -3.06 -9.92 -6.28
C ILE A 227 -1.63 -10.29 -6.63
N HIS A 228 -1.11 -9.72 -7.70
CA HIS A 228 0.21 -10.09 -8.22
C HIS A 228 1.36 -9.52 -7.37
N LYS A 229 2.56 -10.03 -7.67
CA LYS A 229 3.80 -9.75 -6.94
C LYS A 229 4.05 -8.25 -6.74
N GLY A 230 4.46 -7.88 -5.54
CA GLY A 230 4.92 -6.53 -5.21
C GLY A 230 3.82 -5.48 -5.08
N VAL A 231 2.55 -5.84 -5.24
CA VAL A 231 1.40 -4.92 -5.08
C VAL A 231 1.37 -4.33 -3.67
N LYS A 232 1.01 -3.05 -3.58
CA LYS A 232 0.83 -2.31 -2.34
C LYS A 232 -0.59 -1.77 -2.26
N LEU A 233 -1.38 -2.28 -1.36
CA LEU A 233 -2.73 -1.83 -1.05
C LEU A 233 -2.73 -1.11 0.29
N ASP A 234 -3.21 0.10 0.32
CA ASP A 234 -3.36 0.89 1.55
C ASP A 234 -4.61 0.43 2.33
N ASN A 235 -4.98 1.16 3.35
CA ASN A 235 -6.06 0.82 4.27
C ASN A 235 -7.45 0.96 3.63
N LEU A 236 -8.41 0.15 4.09
CA LEU A 236 -9.83 0.25 3.71
C LEU A 236 -10.08 0.11 2.20
N ILE A 237 -9.28 -0.64 1.50
CA ILE A 237 -9.49 -0.95 0.09
C ILE A 237 -10.48 -2.11 -0.03
N MET A 238 -11.37 -2.05 -1.04
CA MET A 238 -12.28 -3.14 -1.37
C MET A 238 -11.94 -3.67 -2.76
N VAL A 239 -11.60 -4.96 -2.84
CA VAL A 239 -11.35 -5.69 -4.07
C VAL A 239 -12.42 -6.77 -4.22
N ALA A 240 -13.26 -6.64 -5.24
CA ALA A 240 -14.35 -7.57 -5.48
C ALA A 240 -13.87 -8.88 -6.16
N HIS A 241 -14.81 -9.81 -6.33
CA HIS A 241 -14.57 -11.12 -6.92
C HIS A 241 -13.96 -11.08 -8.33
N ASN A 242 -13.08 -12.02 -8.64
CA ASN A 242 -12.46 -12.15 -9.97
C ASN A 242 -11.66 -10.94 -10.45
N VAL A 243 -11.23 -10.07 -9.54
CA VAL A 243 -10.34 -8.96 -9.85
C VAL A 243 -8.91 -9.47 -9.96
N GLU A 244 -8.15 -8.93 -10.91
CA GLU A 244 -6.70 -9.09 -11.00
C GLU A 244 -6.01 -7.74 -10.84
N ILE A 245 -5.01 -7.65 -9.95
CA ILE A 245 -4.18 -6.44 -9.78
C ILE A 245 -2.75 -6.79 -10.15
N GLY A 246 -2.26 -6.19 -11.24
CA GLY A 246 -0.96 -6.45 -11.83
C GLY A 246 0.23 -6.03 -10.97
N GLU A 247 1.38 -6.62 -11.24
CA GLU A 247 2.62 -6.48 -10.47
C GLU A 247 3.00 -5.04 -10.15
N ASN A 248 3.49 -4.79 -8.93
CA ASN A 248 4.00 -3.49 -8.45
C ASN A 248 2.98 -2.33 -8.56
N THR A 249 1.70 -2.61 -8.71
CA THR A 249 0.65 -1.59 -8.65
C THR A 249 0.45 -1.14 -7.20
N ALA A 250 0.31 0.18 -7.01
CA ALA A 250 0.06 0.79 -5.71
C ALA A 250 -1.30 1.49 -5.69
N MET A 251 -2.12 1.20 -4.68
CA MET A 251 -3.43 1.80 -4.48
C MET A 251 -3.50 2.46 -3.11
N ALA A 252 -3.87 3.73 -3.09
CA ALA A 252 -4.10 4.47 -1.84
C ALA A 252 -5.49 4.16 -1.24
N ALA A 253 -5.67 4.57 0.00
CA ALA A 253 -6.79 4.20 0.85
C ALA A 253 -8.18 4.44 0.24
N MET A 254 -9.13 3.58 0.64
CA MET A 254 -10.55 3.65 0.27
C MET A 254 -10.82 3.45 -1.23
N THR A 255 -9.89 2.92 -2.00
CA THR A 255 -10.13 2.54 -3.39
C THR A 255 -11.06 1.34 -3.46
N GLY A 256 -12.03 1.38 -4.38
CA GLY A 256 -12.96 0.28 -4.67
C GLY A 256 -12.75 -0.26 -6.09
N VAL A 257 -12.55 -1.58 -6.20
CA VAL A 257 -12.40 -2.25 -7.50
C VAL A 257 -13.55 -3.25 -7.66
N SER A 258 -14.48 -2.96 -8.58
CA SER A 258 -15.63 -3.83 -8.83
C SER A 258 -15.23 -5.11 -9.57
N GLY A 259 -16.12 -6.12 -9.50
CA GLY A 259 -15.84 -7.48 -9.95
C GLY A 259 -15.36 -7.61 -11.40
N SER A 260 -14.53 -8.63 -11.63
CA SER A 260 -13.98 -9.00 -12.94
C SER A 260 -13.19 -7.88 -13.65
N THR A 261 -12.62 -6.95 -12.88
CA THR A 261 -11.76 -5.88 -13.38
C THR A 261 -10.30 -6.32 -13.36
N HIS A 262 -9.57 -6.03 -14.44
CA HIS A 262 -8.14 -6.30 -14.57
C HIS A 262 -7.37 -4.99 -14.56
N ILE A 263 -6.57 -4.77 -13.52
CA ILE A 263 -5.66 -3.61 -13.39
C ILE A 263 -4.27 -4.05 -13.83
N GLY A 264 -3.67 -3.30 -14.76
CA GLY A 264 -2.32 -3.57 -15.27
C GLY A 264 -1.21 -3.41 -14.22
N LYS A 265 0.03 -3.60 -14.67
CA LYS A 265 1.24 -3.51 -13.84
C LYS A 265 1.68 -2.06 -13.64
N ASN A 266 2.35 -1.80 -12.51
CA ASN A 266 2.95 -0.50 -12.18
C ASN A 266 1.95 0.67 -12.26
N CYS A 267 0.67 0.44 -12.00
CA CYS A 267 -0.34 1.48 -11.91
C CYS A 267 -0.23 2.22 -10.57
N ILE A 268 -0.61 3.51 -10.57
CA ILE A 268 -0.64 4.35 -9.36
C ILE A 268 -2.07 4.85 -9.18
N VAL A 269 -2.73 4.43 -8.11
CA VAL A 269 -4.13 4.76 -7.86
C VAL A 269 -4.24 5.63 -6.60
N GLY A 270 -4.74 6.85 -6.76
CA GLY A 270 -5.01 7.78 -5.67
C GLY A 270 -6.13 7.28 -4.73
N GLY A 271 -6.26 7.92 -3.56
CA GLY A 271 -7.30 7.54 -2.60
C GLY A 271 -8.71 7.75 -3.13
N GLN A 272 -9.64 6.88 -2.68
CA GLN A 272 -11.07 6.96 -3.01
C GLN A 272 -11.38 6.85 -4.51
N VAL A 273 -10.55 6.17 -5.29
CA VAL A 273 -10.83 5.87 -6.70
C VAL A 273 -11.80 4.69 -6.77
N GLY A 274 -12.81 4.82 -7.66
CA GLY A 274 -13.77 3.75 -7.93
C GLY A 274 -13.63 3.23 -9.35
N PHE A 275 -13.50 1.90 -9.50
CA PHE A 275 -13.50 1.22 -10.80
C PHE A 275 -14.82 0.50 -10.99
N ALA A 276 -15.49 0.75 -12.14
CA ALA A 276 -16.63 -0.06 -12.56
C ALA A 276 -16.22 -1.51 -12.85
N GLY A 277 -17.18 -2.41 -12.91
CA GLY A 277 -16.92 -3.83 -13.17
C GLY A 277 -16.49 -4.12 -14.61
N HIS A 278 -15.78 -5.24 -14.79
CA HIS A 278 -15.37 -5.81 -16.08
C HIS A 278 -14.45 -4.91 -16.91
N LEU A 279 -13.65 -4.05 -16.27
CA LEU A 279 -12.73 -3.16 -16.97
C LEU A 279 -11.35 -3.79 -17.18
N HIS A 280 -10.68 -3.34 -18.25
CA HIS A 280 -9.27 -3.63 -18.51
C HIS A 280 -8.48 -2.31 -18.50
N ILE A 281 -7.54 -2.20 -17.56
CA ILE A 281 -6.70 -1.03 -17.35
C ILE A 281 -5.27 -1.36 -17.77
N ALA A 282 -4.75 -0.62 -18.74
CA ALA A 282 -3.39 -0.80 -19.25
C ALA A 282 -2.32 -0.48 -18.17
N ASP A 283 -1.13 -1.04 -18.37
CA ASP A 283 0.03 -0.86 -17.49
C ASP A 283 0.42 0.62 -17.30
N ARG A 284 1.03 0.95 -16.16
CA ARG A 284 1.56 2.29 -15.84
C ARG A 284 0.54 3.41 -15.91
N THR A 285 -0.74 3.09 -15.76
CA THR A 285 -1.81 4.09 -15.70
C THR A 285 -1.88 4.70 -14.30
N SER A 286 -2.09 6.02 -14.24
CA SER A 286 -2.20 6.76 -12.98
C SER A 286 -3.58 7.39 -12.82
N PHE A 287 -4.14 7.34 -11.62
CA PHE A 287 -5.42 7.94 -11.29
C PHE A 287 -5.27 8.93 -10.14
N GLY A 288 -5.72 10.17 -10.34
CA GLY A 288 -5.86 11.14 -9.25
C GLY A 288 -6.95 10.71 -8.26
N ALA A 289 -6.85 11.20 -7.03
CA ALA A 289 -7.80 10.88 -5.98
C ALA A 289 -9.26 11.20 -6.38
N GLN A 290 -10.21 10.40 -5.87
CA GLN A 290 -11.65 10.52 -6.11
C GLN A 290 -12.06 10.40 -7.58
N SER A 291 -11.27 9.73 -8.41
CA SER A 291 -11.64 9.47 -9.80
C SER A 291 -12.65 8.32 -9.93
N GLY A 292 -13.63 8.46 -10.81
CA GLY A 292 -14.54 7.39 -11.22
C GLY A 292 -14.13 6.83 -12.59
N VAL A 293 -13.77 5.56 -12.66
CA VAL A 293 -13.31 4.89 -13.89
C VAL A 293 -14.47 4.06 -14.44
N MET A 294 -15.00 4.46 -15.60
CA MET A 294 -16.24 3.90 -16.17
C MET A 294 -16.00 3.10 -17.45
N GLY A 295 -14.77 2.99 -17.92
CA GLY A 295 -14.45 2.32 -19.19
C GLY A 295 -13.00 1.82 -19.26
N ASP A 296 -12.73 0.97 -20.24
CA ASP A 296 -11.40 0.42 -20.51
C ASP A 296 -10.38 1.51 -20.84
N ILE A 297 -9.15 1.28 -20.38
CA ILE A 297 -8.00 2.10 -20.74
C ILE A 297 -6.99 1.20 -21.44
N LYS A 298 -6.86 1.38 -22.76
CA LYS A 298 -6.06 0.51 -23.62
C LYS A 298 -4.61 0.95 -23.79
N GLU A 299 -4.35 2.26 -23.63
CA GLU A 299 -3.01 2.83 -23.81
C GLU A 299 -2.29 2.93 -22.48
N PRO A 300 -1.07 2.38 -22.35
CA PRO A 300 -0.30 2.43 -21.10
C PRO A 300 0.30 3.82 -20.85
N GLY A 301 0.57 4.11 -19.57
CA GLY A 301 1.29 5.33 -19.16
C GLY A 301 0.44 6.60 -19.13
N LEU A 302 -0.87 6.50 -19.27
CA LEU A 302 -1.78 7.65 -19.19
C LEU A 302 -2.10 8.03 -17.73
N SER A 303 -2.47 9.30 -17.54
CA SER A 303 -2.95 9.83 -16.27
C SER A 303 -4.37 10.35 -16.39
N PHE A 304 -5.22 9.97 -15.44
CA PHE A 304 -6.64 10.32 -15.41
C PHE A 304 -7.00 11.01 -14.10
N MET A 305 -8.03 11.87 -14.14
CA MET A 305 -8.56 12.53 -12.95
C MET A 305 -10.03 12.89 -13.18
N GLY A 306 -10.83 12.84 -12.13
CA GLY A 306 -12.23 13.27 -12.16
C GLY A 306 -13.23 12.11 -12.20
N THR A 307 -14.51 12.49 -12.17
CA THR A 307 -15.65 11.56 -12.20
C THR A 307 -16.62 11.99 -13.31
N PRO A 308 -16.75 11.24 -14.41
CA PRO A 308 -15.88 10.11 -14.79
C PRO A 308 -14.43 10.54 -15.03
N ALA A 309 -13.48 9.60 -14.88
CA ALA A 309 -12.07 9.90 -15.09
C ALA A 309 -11.79 10.23 -16.56
N ILE A 310 -11.19 11.38 -16.80
CA ILE A 310 -10.78 11.86 -18.12
C ILE A 310 -9.28 12.18 -18.10
N PRO A 311 -8.61 12.28 -19.25
CA PRO A 311 -7.19 12.62 -19.32
C PRO A 311 -6.88 13.88 -18.52
N TYR A 312 -5.79 13.84 -17.74
CA TYR A 312 -5.43 14.88 -16.76
C TYR A 312 -5.44 16.31 -17.32
N ARG A 313 -4.84 16.53 -18.50
CA ARG A 313 -4.83 17.85 -19.15
C ARG A 313 -6.25 18.34 -19.47
N GLN A 314 -7.10 17.45 -19.97
CA GLN A 314 -8.50 17.76 -20.29
C GLN A 314 -9.28 18.10 -19.01
N PHE A 315 -9.06 17.35 -17.91
CA PHE A 315 -9.67 17.65 -16.62
C PHE A 315 -9.30 19.07 -16.13
N LEU A 316 -8.03 19.45 -16.17
CA LEU A 316 -7.58 20.78 -15.75
C LEU A 316 -8.25 21.88 -16.57
N HIS A 317 -8.29 21.75 -17.88
CA HIS A 317 -8.99 22.71 -18.76
C HIS A 317 -10.48 22.80 -18.45
N SER A 318 -11.14 21.67 -18.25
CA SER A 318 -12.56 21.60 -17.94
C SER A 318 -12.87 22.21 -16.57
N SER A 319 -12.05 21.96 -15.57
CA SER A 319 -12.22 22.51 -14.21
C SER A 319 -12.15 24.03 -14.15
N VAL A 320 -11.29 24.64 -14.96
CA VAL A 320 -11.23 26.11 -15.10
C VAL A 320 -12.50 26.64 -15.75
N ARG A 321 -12.98 26.01 -16.82
CA ARG A 321 -14.19 26.42 -17.52
C ARG A 321 -15.45 26.20 -16.67
N PHE A 322 -15.50 25.11 -15.92
CA PHE A 322 -16.61 24.81 -15.01
C PHE A 322 -16.89 25.96 -14.03
N LYS A 323 -15.84 26.58 -13.48
CA LYS A 323 -15.97 27.76 -12.60
C LYS A 323 -16.52 29.00 -13.32
N GLN A 324 -16.51 29.01 -14.65
CA GLN A 324 -16.96 30.14 -15.49
C GLN A 324 -18.28 29.85 -16.19
N LEU A 325 -18.92 28.69 -15.96
CA LEU A 325 -20.13 28.27 -16.68
C LEU A 325 -21.24 29.32 -16.64
N GLU A 326 -21.48 29.95 -15.48
CA GLU A 326 -22.49 31.00 -15.35
C GLU A 326 -22.21 32.21 -16.25
N ASN A 327 -20.95 32.63 -16.34
CA ASN A 327 -20.56 33.76 -17.20
C ASN A 327 -20.66 33.37 -18.68
N ILE A 328 -20.32 32.14 -19.02
CA ILE A 328 -20.48 31.60 -20.39
C ILE A 328 -21.95 31.55 -20.77
N ALA A 329 -22.84 31.06 -19.91
CA ALA A 329 -24.28 31.04 -20.15
C ALA A 329 -24.82 32.44 -20.36
N LYS A 330 -24.52 33.41 -19.51
CA LYS A 330 -24.93 34.83 -19.69
C LYS A 330 -24.43 35.42 -20.99
N SER A 331 -23.24 35.06 -21.44
CA SER A 331 -22.70 35.53 -22.73
C SER A 331 -23.46 34.94 -23.94
N VAL A 332 -23.81 33.65 -23.83
CA VAL A 332 -24.63 32.98 -24.88
C VAL A 332 -26.00 33.62 -24.96
N ASP A 333 -26.70 33.80 -23.83
CA ASP A 333 -28.03 34.46 -23.78
C ASP A 333 -27.97 35.87 -24.38
N ALA A 334 -26.90 36.62 -24.13
CA ALA A 334 -26.73 37.96 -24.69
C ALA A 334 -26.51 37.94 -26.21
N ILE A 335 -25.83 36.93 -26.77
CA ILE A 335 -25.61 36.74 -28.19
C ILE A 335 -26.93 36.35 -28.87
N GLU A 336 -27.67 35.39 -28.31
CA GLU A 336 -28.97 34.97 -28.82
C GLU A 336 -29.96 36.14 -28.90
N LYS A 337 -30.04 36.99 -27.87
CA LYS A 337 -30.87 38.20 -27.89
C LYS A 337 -30.50 39.16 -29.01
N LYS A 338 -29.20 39.32 -29.29
CA LYS A 338 -28.73 40.21 -30.39
C LYS A 338 -29.06 39.62 -31.76
N LEU A 339 -28.92 38.32 -31.96
CA LEU A 339 -29.26 37.65 -33.20
C LEU A 339 -30.75 37.78 -33.52
N ASN A 340 -31.63 37.47 -32.56
CA ASN A 340 -33.08 37.56 -32.72
C ASN A 340 -33.55 39.01 -33.04
N GLN A 341 -32.88 40.03 -32.45
CA GLN A 341 -33.17 41.43 -32.76
C GLN A 341 -32.69 41.88 -34.16
N SER A 342 -31.71 41.18 -34.75
CA SER A 342 -31.25 41.45 -36.11
C SER A 342 -32.17 40.81 -37.18
N ASP A 343 -32.77 39.68 -36.87
CA ASP A 343 -33.71 39.00 -37.76
C ASP A 343 -35.09 39.68 -37.86
N ASP A 344 -35.52 40.35 -36.76
CA ASP A 344 -36.76 41.16 -36.74
C ASP A 344 -36.64 42.52 -37.51
N LYS A 345 -35.44 42.86 -37.98
CA LYS A 345 -35.18 44.08 -38.74
C LYS A 345 -34.96 43.91 -40.22
N GLN A 346 -35.10 42.70 -40.78
CA GLN A 346 -35.17 42.39 -42.19
C GLN A 346 -36.61 42.09 -42.61
#